data_9144cefc446b3becb39256d436596015
#
_entry.id   9144cefc446b3becb39256d436596015
#
_cell.length_a   1.000
_cell.length_b   1.000
_cell.length_c   1.000
_cell.angle_alpha   90.00
_cell.angle_beta   90.00
_cell.angle_gamma   90.00
#
_symmetry.space_group_name_H-M   'P 1'
#
loop_
_entity.id
_entity.type
_entity.pdbx_description
1 polymer ?
#
loop_
_entity_poly.entity_id
_entity_poly.type
_entity_poly.pdbx_seq_one_letter_code
_entity_poly.pdbx_strand_id
1 'polypeptide(L)'
;MKKWILLLVLFLLSFSPEAKAEEFLGLPVLPGGRTARSTGALLEKSYPMAAPAAIQFYKDSLKGQPDLKLHENRQGFVIEDHGRLPWHKIVILETTKGQTSVQIDKDSWTWILGTLFIRFVGVFVVLMVLYVAMAFATGFIVRSVRKGT
;
A
#
# COMPACT_ATOMS: atom_id res chain seq x y z
N MET A 1 32.24 49.82 7.74
CA MET A 1 30.99 49.29 8.33
C MET A 1 29.99 48.78 7.27
N LYS A 2 29.69 49.51 6.19
CA LYS A 2 28.73 49.10 5.15
C LYS A 2 29.05 47.78 4.44
N LYS A 3 30.32 47.47 4.19
CA LYS A 3 30.74 46.23 3.49
C LYS A 3 30.49 44.97 4.32
N TRP A 4 30.58 45.01 5.60
CA TRP A 4 30.34 43.87 6.49
C TRP A 4 28.86 43.55 6.64
N ILE A 5 27.99 44.56 6.59
CA ILE A 5 26.53 44.37 6.58
C ILE A 5 26.10 43.68 5.31
N LEU A 6 26.70 44.02 4.17
CA LEU A 6 26.38 43.42 2.89
C LEU A 6 26.81 41.95 2.83
N LEU A 7 27.95 41.56 3.41
CA LEU A 7 28.41 40.20 3.56
C LEU A 7 27.50 39.39 4.50
N LEU A 8 27.02 39.99 5.58
CA LEU A 8 26.13 39.34 6.53
C LEU A 8 24.75 39.09 5.92
N VAL A 9 24.22 40.00 5.12
CA VAL A 9 22.96 39.86 4.40
C VAL A 9 23.12 38.77 3.31
N LEU A 10 24.24 38.71 2.59
CA LEU A 10 24.50 37.70 1.59
C LEU A 10 24.62 36.31 2.23
N PHE A 11 25.23 36.19 3.41
CA PHE A 11 25.32 34.95 4.18
C PHE A 11 23.95 34.45 4.69
N LEU A 12 23.08 35.39 5.13
CA LEU A 12 21.71 35.05 5.55
C LEU A 12 20.82 34.62 4.39
N LEU A 13 21.03 35.13 3.18
CA LEU A 13 20.31 34.73 1.98
C LEU A 13 20.76 33.35 1.45
N SER A 14 21.95 32.89 1.83
CA SER A 14 22.46 31.55 1.46
C SER A 14 21.87 30.43 2.31
N PHE A 15 21.20 30.73 3.42
CA PHE A 15 20.46 29.79 4.25
C PHE A 15 19.00 29.71 3.78
N SER A 16 18.77 29.32 2.54
CA SER A 16 17.47 28.77 2.17
C SER A 16 17.39 27.38 2.83
N PRO A 17 16.46 27.13 3.75
CA PRO A 17 16.23 25.77 4.21
C PRO A 17 15.81 24.98 2.96
N GLU A 18 16.67 24.10 2.49
CA GLU A 18 16.25 23.04 1.58
C GLU A 18 15.05 22.39 2.26
N ALA A 19 13.87 22.61 1.72
CA ALA A 19 12.68 21.89 2.13
C ALA A 19 12.99 20.43 1.86
N LYS A 20 13.48 19.70 2.86
CA LYS A 20 13.64 18.24 2.80
C LYS A 20 12.30 17.72 2.32
N ALA A 21 12.30 17.12 1.13
CA ALA A 21 11.12 16.45 0.64
C ALA A 21 10.67 15.49 1.73
N GLU A 22 9.45 15.67 2.21
CA GLU A 22 8.86 14.78 3.21
C GLU A 22 8.82 13.40 2.59
N GLU A 23 9.33 12.40 3.28
CA GLU A 23 9.43 11.04 2.80
C GLU A 23 8.59 10.14 3.71
N PHE A 24 7.76 9.29 3.12
CA PHE A 24 6.95 8.32 3.85
C PHE A 24 7.18 6.93 3.26
N LEU A 25 7.67 6.00 4.07
CA LEU A 25 8.01 4.62 3.66
C LEU A 25 8.97 4.55 2.46
N GLY A 26 9.94 5.44 2.37
CA GLY A 26 10.88 5.50 1.24
C GLY A 26 10.28 6.12 -0.04
N LEU A 27 9.08 6.69 0.04
CA LEU A 27 8.40 7.36 -1.06
C LEU A 27 8.43 8.86 -0.86
N PRO A 28 8.84 9.66 -1.85
CA PRO A 28 8.74 11.10 -1.75
C PRO A 28 7.27 11.52 -1.70
N VAL A 29 6.93 12.29 -0.68
CA VAL A 29 5.58 12.83 -0.50
C VAL A 29 5.47 14.15 -1.24
N LEU A 30 4.38 14.32 -2.00
CA LEU A 30 4.11 15.55 -2.72
C LEU A 30 4.08 16.75 -1.74
N PRO A 31 4.86 17.82 -1.98
CA PRO A 31 4.92 18.95 -1.07
C PRO A 31 3.62 19.76 -1.06
N GLY A 32 3.36 20.47 0.03
CA GLY A 32 2.28 21.45 0.14
C GLY A 32 0.89 20.90 0.44
N GLY A 33 0.75 19.61 0.75
CA GLY A 33 -0.53 19.01 1.15
C GLY A 33 -0.85 19.21 2.63
N ARG A 34 -2.14 19.25 2.94
CA ARG A 34 -2.64 19.20 4.33
C ARG A 34 -2.80 17.73 4.74
N THR A 35 -2.14 17.34 5.81
CA THR A 35 -2.28 15.98 6.36
C THR A 35 -3.69 15.80 6.94
N ALA A 36 -4.46 14.88 6.39
CA ALA A 36 -5.77 14.49 6.88
C ALA A 36 -5.65 13.37 7.93
N ARG A 37 -4.79 12.39 7.65
CA ARG A 37 -4.49 11.29 8.57
C ARG A 37 -3.03 10.86 8.40
N SER A 38 -2.35 10.62 9.51
CA SER A 38 -1.00 10.06 9.51
C SER A 38 -0.88 9.03 10.62
N THR A 39 -0.51 7.81 10.25
CA THR A 39 -0.18 6.71 11.17
C THR A 39 1.07 6.03 10.64
N GLY A 40 1.72 5.15 11.41
CA GLY A 40 2.88 4.39 10.91
C GLY A 40 2.58 3.47 9.72
N ALA A 41 1.30 3.26 9.38
CA ALA A 41 0.87 2.37 8.30
C ALA A 41 0.09 3.08 7.18
N LEU A 42 -0.37 4.30 7.41
CA LEU A 42 -1.21 5.05 6.49
C LEU A 42 -0.87 6.53 6.54
N LEU A 43 -0.64 7.12 5.38
CA LEU A 43 -0.55 8.56 5.20
C LEU A 43 -1.63 9.01 4.22
N GLU A 44 -2.49 9.92 4.65
CA GLU A 44 -3.49 10.57 3.80
C GLU A 44 -3.28 12.07 3.82
N LYS A 45 -3.10 12.66 2.64
CA LYS A 45 -2.94 14.10 2.45
C LYS A 45 -3.89 14.62 1.40
N SER A 46 -4.43 15.80 1.65
CA SER A 46 -5.28 16.54 0.70
C SER A 46 -4.49 17.70 0.10
N TYR A 47 -4.60 17.85 -1.22
CA TYR A 47 -3.89 18.86 -2.01
C TYR A 47 -4.86 19.74 -2.76
N PRO A 48 -4.66 21.07 -2.78
CA PRO A 48 -5.46 22.00 -3.57
C PRO A 48 -4.99 22.02 -5.04
N MET A 49 -5.00 20.85 -5.69
CA MET A 49 -4.59 20.69 -7.08
C MET A 49 -5.40 19.61 -7.77
N ALA A 50 -5.38 19.61 -9.10
CA ALA A 50 -6.05 18.60 -9.91
C ALA A 50 -5.30 17.25 -9.87
N ALA A 51 -6.03 16.13 -9.89
CA ALA A 51 -5.48 14.78 -9.81
C ALA A 51 -4.38 14.49 -10.86
N PRO A 52 -4.44 14.95 -12.12
CA PRO A 52 -3.39 14.69 -13.10
C PRO A 52 -1.99 15.16 -12.68
N ALA A 53 -1.89 16.28 -11.95
CA ALA A 53 -0.61 16.79 -11.47
C ALA A 53 0.00 15.88 -10.40
N ALA A 54 -0.81 15.39 -9.46
CA ALA A 54 -0.38 14.42 -8.45
C ALA A 54 0.03 13.08 -9.09
N ILE A 55 -0.75 12.60 -10.06
CA ILE A 55 -0.46 11.38 -10.82
C ILE A 55 0.89 11.49 -11.55
N GLN A 56 1.12 12.64 -12.21
CA GLN A 56 2.39 12.85 -12.92
C GLN A 56 3.58 12.86 -11.98
N PHE A 57 3.46 13.51 -10.82
CA PHE A 57 4.50 13.51 -9.78
C PHE A 57 4.89 12.09 -9.36
N TYR A 58 3.91 11.24 -9.05
CA TYR A 58 4.20 9.86 -8.62
C TYR A 58 4.70 8.99 -9.78
N LYS A 59 4.21 9.18 -11.01
CA LYS A 59 4.76 8.51 -12.18
C LYS A 59 6.22 8.87 -12.41
N ASP A 60 6.59 10.13 -12.23
CA ASP A 60 7.97 10.58 -12.40
C ASP A 60 8.88 10.11 -11.26
N SER A 61 8.39 10.15 -10.02
CA SER A 61 9.11 9.69 -8.83
C SER A 61 9.35 8.18 -8.83
N LEU A 62 8.48 7.42 -9.48
CA LEU A 62 8.54 5.96 -9.54
C LEU A 62 9.11 5.43 -10.85
N LYS A 63 9.60 6.30 -11.73
CA LYS A 63 10.27 5.89 -12.96
C LYS A 63 11.48 5.00 -12.64
N GLY A 64 11.50 3.82 -13.25
CA GLY A 64 12.59 2.85 -13.08
C GLY A 64 12.36 1.82 -11.98
N GLN A 65 11.24 1.85 -11.29
CA GLN A 65 10.82 0.77 -10.40
C GLN A 65 10.15 -0.34 -11.25
N PRO A 66 10.72 -1.55 -11.30
CA PRO A 66 10.07 -2.69 -11.94
C PRO A 66 8.88 -3.14 -11.09
N ASP A 67 7.89 -3.75 -11.72
CA ASP A 67 6.75 -4.43 -11.10
C ASP A 67 5.65 -3.54 -10.50
N LEU A 68 5.58 -2.26 -10.87
CA LEU A 68 4.45 -1.41 -10.49
C LEU A 68 3.27 -1.62 -11.43
N LYS A 69 2.08 -1.84 -10.86
CA LYS A 69 0.82 -1.85 -11.60
C LYS A 69 0.09 -0.53 -11.43
N LEU A 70 -0.20 0.09 -12.55
CA LEU A 70 -0.97 1.32 -12.61
C LEU A 70 -2.38 0.99 -13.08
N HIS A 71 -3.36 1.28 -12.24
CA HIS A 71 -4.77 1.09 -12.55
C HIS A 71 -5.51 2.43 -12.52
N GLU A 72 -6.21 2.73 -13.60
CA GLU A 72 -7.14 3.83 -13.63
C GLU A 72 -8.54 3.27 -13.34
N ASN A 73 -9.15 3.76 -12.27
CA ASN A 73 -10.49 3.36 -11.87
C ASN A 73 -11.43 4.59 -11.95
N ARG A 74 -12.74 4.36 -12.02
CA ARG A 74 -13.75 5.43 -12.05
C ARG A 74 -13.66 6.43 -10.88
N GLN A 75 -13.03 6.06 -9.80
CA GLN A 75 -12.87 6.87 -8.59
C GLN A 75 -11.49 7.54 -8.46
N GLY A 76 -10.53 7.22 -9.32
CA GLY A 76 -9.19 7.77 -9.24
C GLY A 76 -8.11 6.86 -9.83
N PHE A 77 -6.88 7.19 -9.52
CA PHE A 77 -5.70 6.48 -9.99
C PHE A 77 -5.06 5.70 -8.85
N VAL A 78 -4.69 4.47 -9.11
CA VAL A 78 -4.12 3.55 -8.12
C VAL A 78 -2.80 3.01 -8.63
N ILE A 79 -1.77 3.10 -7.79
CA ILE A 79 -0.46 2.48 -8.02
C ILE A 79 -0.28 1.40 -6.98
N GLU A 80 -0.03 0.17 -7.40
CA GLU A 80 0.18 -0.97 -6.52
C GLU A 80 1.58 -1.55 -6.73
N ASP A 81 2.29 -1.84 -5.62
CA ASP A 81 3.51 -2.61 -5.62
C ASP A 81 3.22 -4.07 -5.30
N HIS A 82 3.92 -4.98 -5.98
CA HIS A 82 3.74 -6.42 -5.81
C HIS A 82 4.75 -7.04 -4.84
N GLY A 83 5.17 -6.28 -3.81
CA GLY A 83 5.79 -6.87 -2.64
C GLY A 83 7.30 -6.68 -2.49
N ARG A 84 7.88 -5.65 -3.08
CA ARG A 84 9.30 -5.29 -2.87
C ARG A 84 9.51 -4.00 -2.10
N LEU A 85 8.51 -3.13 -2.08
CA LEU A 85 8.59 -1.83 -1.45
C LEU A 85 7.91 -1.83 -0.08
N PRO A 86 8.31 -0.95 0.84
CA PRO A 86 7.72 -0.88 2.18
C PRO A 86 6.28 -0.34 2.19
N TRP A 87 5.79 0.16 1.04
CA TRP A 87 4.41 0.56 0.81
C TRP A 87 3.74 -0.42 -0.17
N HIS A 88 2.45 -0.61 -0.05
CA HIS A 88 1.69 -1.52 -0.89
C HIS A 88 0.89 -0.79 -1.96
N LYS A 89 0.31 0.35 -1.60
CA LYS A 89 -0.67 1.01 -2.46
C LYS A 89 -0.62 2.52 -2.30
N ILE A 90 -0.70 3.22 -3.43
CA ILE A 90 -0.94 4.66 -3.50
C ILE A 90 -2.27 4.87 -4.20
N VAL A 91 -3.19 5.55 -3.54
CA VAL A 91 -4.51 5.88 -4.10
C VAL A 91 -4.59 7.39 -4.27
N ILE A 92 -4.85 7.84 -5.48
CA ILE A 92 -5.02 9.25 -5.82
C ILE A 92 -6.47 9.45 -6.24
N LEU A 93 -7.24 10.12 -5.40
CA LEU A 93 -8.67 10.37 -5.60
C LEU A 93 -8.90 11.85 -5.90
N GLU A 94 -9.65 12.14 -6.94
CA GLU A 94 -10.16 13.49 -7.14
C GLU A 94 -11.43 13.68 -6.30
N THR A 95 -11.34 14.58 -5.34
CA THR A 95 -12.46 14.93 -4.50
C THR A 95 -13.24 16.07 -5.15
N THR A 96 -14.56 16.09 -4.97
CA THR A 96 -15.44 17.16 -5.45
C THR A 96 -14.86 18.52 -5.01
N LYS A 97 -14.61 19.44 -5.96
CA LYS A 97 -14.06 20.81 -5.78
C LYS A 97 -12.59 21.01 -6.19
N GLY A 98 -12.00 20.18 -7.07
CA GLY A 98 -10.62 20.40 -7.53
C GLY A 98 -9.58 20.19 -6.44
N GLN A 99 -9.89 19.37 -5.47
CA GLN A 99 -8.97 18.87 -4.45
C GLN A 99 -8.64 17.43 -4.74
N THR A 100 -7.39 17.07 -4.54
CA THR A 100 -6.90 15.70 -4.71
C THR A 100 -6.51 15.13 -3.35
N SER A 101 -7.04 13.97 -3.00
CA SER A 101 -6.59 13.19 -1.84
C SER A 101 -5.59 12.13 -2.31
N VAL A 102 -4.45 12.08 -1.65
CA VAL A 102 -3.43 11.05 -1.86
C VAL A 102 -3.32 10.24 -0.60
N GLN A 103 -3.54 8.95 -0.73
CA GLN A 103 -3.43 7.98 0.34
C GLN A 103 -2.29 7.01 0.02
N ILE A 104 -1.36 6.82 0.96
CA ILE A 104 -0.25 5.88 0.87
C ILE A 104 -0.43 4.86 1.97
N ASP A 105 -0.59 3.60 1.58
CA ASP A 105 -0.77 2.48 2.50
C ASP A 105 0.51 1.66 2.60
N LYS A 106 0.91 1.34 3.84
CA LYS A 106 1.99 0.41 4.12
C LYS A 106 1.57 -1.00 3.74
N ASP A 107 2.52 -1.78 3.27
CA ASP A 107 2.32 -3.23 3.13
C ASP A 107 2.06 -3.85 4.51
N SER A 108 0.87 -4.43 4.68
CA SER A 108 0.49 -5.07 5.92
C SER A 108 0.56 -6.59 5.78
N TRP A 109 1.58 -7.17 6.38
CA TRP A 109 1.74 -8.62 6.53
C TRP A 109 0.50 -9.32 7.09
N THR A 110 -0.28 -8.61 7.89
CA THR A 110 -1.54 -9.12 8.46
C THR A 110 -2.56 -9.48 7.40
N TRP A 111 -2.66 -8.74 6.29
CA TRP A 111 -3.57 -9.07 5.19
C TRP A 111 -3.10 -10.30 4.42
N ILE A 112 -1.78 -10.39 4.13
CA ILE A 112 -1.17 -11.53 3.45
C ILE A 112 -1.31 -12.79 4.28
N LEU A 113 -0.98 -12.72 5.57
CA LEU A 113 -1.14 -13.83 6.51
C LEU A 113 -2.60 -14.24 6.68
N GLY A 114 -3.53 -13.29 6.75
CA GLY A 114 -4.96 -13.58 6.84
C GLY A 114 -5.47 -14.33 5.62
N THR A 115 -5.11 -13.89 4.42
CA THR A 115 -5.50 -14.56 3.17
C THR A 115 -4.87 -15.95 3.04
N LEU A 116 -3.60 -16.09 3.41
CA LEU A 116 -2.89 -17.37 3.41
C LEU A 116 -3.51 -18.34 4.42
N PHE A 117 -3.83 -17.85 5.62
CA PHE A 117 -4.45 -18.65 6.68
C PHE A 117 -5.83 -19.17 6.28
N ILE A 118 -6.68 -18.35 5.71
CA ILE A 118 -8.01 -18.76 5.24
C ILE A 118 -7.90 -19.84 4.16
N ARG A 119 -6.98 -19.71 3.21
CA ARG A 119 -6.73 -20.71 2.17
C ARG A 119 -6.21 -22.01 2.78
N PHE A 120 -5.31 -21.95 3.74
CA PHE A 120 -4.76 -23.11 4.44
C PHE A 120 -5.83 -23.85 5.24
N VAL A 121 -6.66 -23.13 6.01
CA VAL A 121 -7.79 -23.69 6.75
C VAL A 121 -8.78 -24.38 5.82
N GLY A 122 -9.08 -23.78 4.66
CA GLY A 122 -9.96 -24.39 3.66
C GLY A 122 -9.48 -25.75 3.18
N VAL A 123 -8.18 -25.86 2.87
CA VAL A 123 -7.57 -27.16 2.48
C VAL A 123 -7.63 -28.16 3.64
N PHE A 124 -7.37 -27.72 4.86
CA PHE A 124 -7.39 -28.58 6.04
C PHE A 124 -8.78 -29.14 6.32
N VAL A 125 -9.83 -28.32 6.18
CA VAL A 125 -11.23 -28.76 6.31
C VAL A 125 -11.58 -29.83 5.26
N VAL A 126 -11.18 -29.63 3.99
CA VAL A 126 -11.42 -30.60 2.95
C VAL A 126 -10.73 -31.94 3.25
N LEU A 127 -9.45 -31.90 3.67
CA LEU A 127 -8.72 -33.12 4.04
C LEU A 127 -9.38 -33.83 5.24
N MET A 128 -9.87 -33.09 6.24
CA MET A 128 -10.56 -33.65 7.39
C MET A 128 -11.88 -34.34 6.99
N VAL A 129 -12.66 -33.71 6.10
CA VAL A 129 -13.88 -34.31 5.56
C VAL A 129 -13.58 -35.60 4.79
N LEU A 130 -12.55 -35.60 3.94
CA LEU A 130 -12.12 -36.80 3.21
C LEU A 130 -11.65 -37.91 4.17
N TYR A 131 -10.89 -37.55 5.21
CA TYR A 131 -10.44 -38.53 6.21
C TYR A 131 -11.63 -39.18 6.94
N VAL A 132 -12.59 -38.37 7.37
CA VAL A 132 -13.81 -38.87 8.03
C VAL A 132 -14.60 -39.76 7.07
N ALA A 133 -14.80 -39.35 5.82
CA ALA A 133 -15.50 -40.15 4.82
C ALA A 133 -14.81 -41.51 4.59
N MET A 134 -13.47 -41.54 4.47
CA MET A 134 -12.72 -42.80 4.35
C MET A 134 -12.84 -43.68 5.57
N ALA A 135 -12.79 -43.12 6.78
CA ALA A 135 -12.96 -43.85 8.03
C ALA A 135 -14.34 -44.54 8.11
N PHE A 136 -15.39 -43.82 7.70
CA PHE A 136 -16.74 -44.37 7.63
C PHE A 136 -16.87 -45.48 6.56
N ALA A 137 -16.32 -45.27 5.35
CA ALA A 137 -16.33 -46.25 4.28
C ALA A 137 -15.61 -47.56 4.68
N THR A 138 -14.43 -47.41 5.30
CA THR A 138 -13.66 -48.57 5.81
C THR A 138 -14.44 -49.33 6.90
N GLY A 139 -15.07 -48.62 7.87
CA GLY A 139 -15.91 -49.22 8.88
C GLY A 139 -17.12 -49.95 8.34
N PHE A 140 -17.73 -49.43 7.28
CA PHE A 140 -18.85 -50.07 6.60
C PHE A 140 -18.43 -51.35 5.86
N ILE A 141 -17.34 -51.33 5.12
CA ILE A 141 -16.80 -52.49 4.39
C ILE A 141 -16.43 -53.62 5.38
N VAL A 142 -15.73 -53.29 6.47
CA VAL A 142 -15.34 -54.30 7.47
C VAL A 142 -16.57 -54.98 8.11
N ARG A 143 -17.63 -54.21 8.40
CA ARG A 143 -18.89 -54.75 8.95
C ARG A 143 -19.64 -55.62 7.94
N SER A 144 -19.60 -55.23 6.64
CA SER A 144 -20.27 -56.00 5.58
C SER A 144 -19.61 -57.34 5.34
N VAL A 145 -18.28 -57.40 5.32
CA VAL A 145 -17.50 -58.64 5.17
C VAL A 145 -17.70 -59.59 6.36
N ARG A 146 -17.79 -59.06 7.59
CA ARG A 146 -17.96 -59.89 8.82
C ARG A 146 -19.36 -60.49 8.97
N LYS A 147 -20.37 -59.97 8.25
CA LYS A 147 -21.73 -60.54 8.27
C LYS A 147 -21.96 -61.60 7.16
N GLY A 148 -21.04 -61.75 6.22
CA GLY A 148 -21.13 -62.68 5.09
C GLY A 148 -20.37 -63.99 5.31
N THR A 149 -19.71 -64.15 6.49
CA THR A 149 -19.08 -65.38 6.92
C THR A 149 -19.87 -65.96 8.09
#